data_36e982ddd7fa05823327fece991f7983
#
_entry.id   36e982ddd7fa05823327fece991f7983
#
_cell.length_a   1.000
_cell.length_b   1.000
_cell.length_c   1.000
_cell.angle_alpha   90.00
_cell.angle_beta   90.00
_cell.angle_gamma   90.00
#
_symmetry.space_group_name_H-M   'P 1'
#
loop_
_entity.id
_entity.type
_entity.pdbx_description
1 polymer ?
#
loop_
_entity_poly.entity_id
_entity_poly.type
_entity_poly.pdbx_seq_one_letter_code
_entity_poly.pdbx_strand_id
1 'polypeptide(L)'
;VVLANDYGAYVHPDLPREAITTIKETLSVPVERGDLADVRTVGTAAVANDTGVLCHPKSREEELQAVEDALDVRADLGTINYGAPLVGSGLIAGNDGYVVGEDTTGPELGRIEETLGFID
;
A
#
# COMPACT_ATOMS: atom_id res chain seq x y z
N VAL A 1 -2.75 -5.97 -7.84
CA VAL A 1 -2.20 -5.34 -9.03
C VAL A 1 -2.14 -3.82 -8.89
N VAL A 2 -3.08 -3.23 -8.17
CA VAL A 2 -3.17 -1.78 -7.98
C VAL A 2 -3.13 -1.44 -6.50
N LEU A 3 -2.26 -0.49 -6.16
CA LEU A 3 -2.20 0.15 -4.84
C LEU A 3 -2.57 1.62 -5.07
N ALA A 4 -3.64 2.09 -4.43
CA ALA A 4 -4.16 3.43 -4.73
C ALA A 4 -4.78 4.11 -3.51
N ASN A 5 -4.80 5.43 -3.56
CA ASN A 5 -5.58 6.29 -2.67
C ASN A 5 -6.19 7.43 -3.51
N ASP A 6 -6.70 8.46 -2.88
CA ASP A 6 -7.34 9.56 -3.60
C ASP A 6 -6.35 10.44 -4.39
N TYR A 7 -5.05 10.30 -4.17
CA TYR A 7 -4.03 11.16 -4.77
C TYR A 7 -3.23 10.51 -5.89
N GLY A 8 -3.21 9.17 -5.95
CA GLY A 8 -2.41 8.47 -6.96
C GLY A 8 -2.60 6.97 -6.93
N ALA A 9 -1.93 6.29 -7.87
CA ALA A 9 -1.92 4.83 -7.95
C ALA A 9 -0.53 4.34 -8.31
N TYR A 10 -0.16 3.20 -7.74
CA TYR A 10 1.09 2.49 -7.97
C TYR A 10 0.74 1.08 -8.44
N VAL A 11 1.19 0.68 -9.61
CA VAL A 11 0.68 -0.50 -10.28
C VAL A 11 1.79 -1.46 -10.70
N HIS A 12 1.39 -2.70 -10.97
CA HIS A 12 2.25 -3.75 -11.50
C HIS A 12 3.12 -3.19 -12.64
N PRO A 13 4.44 -3.44 -12.63
CA PRO A 13 5.35 -2.82 -13.60
C PRO A 13 5.11 -3.25 -15.05
N ASP A 14 4.46 -4.38 -15.27
CA ASP A 14 4.21 -4.91 -16.61
C ASP A 14 2.79 -4.64 -17.13
N LEU A 15 1.99 -3.83 -16.45
CA LEU A 15 0.67 -3.50 -16.95
C LEU A 15 0.77 -2.80 -18.31
N PRO A 16 -0.06 -3.21 -19.29
CA PRO A 16 -0.06 -2.55 -20.59
C PRO A 16 -0.56 -1.10 -20.48
N ARG A 17 -0.11 -0.27 -21.41
CA ARG A 17 -0.47 1.15 -21.44
C ARG A 17 -1.98 1.37 -21.40
N GLU A 18 -2.72 0.51 -22.09
CA GLU A 18 -4.20 0.60 -22.13
C GLU A 18 -4.82 0.44 -20.76
N ALA A 19 -4.30 -0.52 -19.95
CA ALA A 19 -4.78 -0.73 -18.59
C ALA A 19 -4.45 0.46 -17.72
N ILE A 20 -3.26 1.04 -17.86
CA ILE A 20 -2.86 2.23 -17.11
C ILE A 20 -3.74 3.41 -17.45
N THR A 21 -4.06 3.62 -18.72
CA THR A 21 -4.96 4.69 -19.15
C THR A 21 -6.35 4.52 -18.53
N THR A 22 -6.86 3.28 -18.52
CA THR A 22 -8.16 2.98 -17.93
C THR A 22 -8.18 3.29 -16.42
N ILE A 23 -7.12 2.88 -15.70
CA ILE A 23 -6.99 3.15 -14.26
C ILE A 23 -6.93 4.66 -14.00
N LYS A 24 -6.10 5.35 -14.77
CA LYS A 24 -5.91 6.79 -14.64
C LYS A 24 -7.23 7.55 -14.86
N GLU A 25 -7.98 7.18 -15.87
CA GLU A 25 -9.26 7.82 -16.18
C GLU A 25 -10.34 7.47 -15.16
N THR A 26 -10.40 6.21 -14.75
CA THR A 26 -11.41 5.73 -13.80
C THR A 26 -11.22 6.31 -12.41
N LEU A 27 -9.98 6.34 -11.92
CA LEU A 27 -9.67 6.83 -10.59
C LEU A 27 -9.36 8.34 -10.57
N SER A 28 -9.14 8.95 -11.74
CA SER A 28 -8.81 10.36 -11.89
C SER A 28 -7.56 10.75 -11.09
N VAL A 29 -6.53 9.90 -11.13
CA VAL A 29 -5.25 10.11 -10.41
C VAL A 29 -4.07 9.80 -11.31
N PRO A 30 -2.88 10.36 -11.02
CA PRO A 30 -1.64 9.92 -11.67
C PRO A 30 -1.35 8.45 -11.35
N VAL A 31 -0.73 7.74 -12.29
CA VAL A 31 -0.41 6.31 -12.14
C VAL A 31 1.08 6.09 -12.40
N GLU A 32 1.75 5.42 -11.47
CA GLU A 32 3.15 5.03 -11.57
C GLU A 32 3.29 3.51 -11.55
N ARG A 33 4.28 2.99 -12.26
CA ARG A 33 4.60 1.55 -12.29
C ARG A 33 5.74 1.26 -11.32
N GLY A 34 5.68 0.08 -10.66
CA GLY A 34 6.79 -0.38 -9.83
C GLY A 34 6.47 -1.66 -9.10
N ASP A 35 7.46 -2.14 -8.33
CA ASP A 35 7.28 -3.28 -7.44
C ASP A 35 7.62 -2.87 -6.00
N LEU A 36 7.41 -3.78 -5.05
CA LEU A 36 7.77 -3.61 -3.65
C LEU A 36 8.38 -4.92 -3.17
N ALA A 37 9.64 -4.87 -2.70
CA ALA A 37 10.37 -6.05 -2.21
C ALA A 37 10.32 -7.21 -3.23
N ASP A 38 10.47 -6.88 -4.51
CA ASP A 38 10.38 -7.80 -5.64
C ASP A 38 8.97 -8.39 -5.87
N VAL A 39 7.95 -7.89 -5.17
CA VAL A 39 6.56 -8.29 -5.39
C VAL A 39 5.96 -7.36 -6.44
N ARG A 40 5.61 -7.91 -7.59
CA ARG A 40 5.09 -7.13 -8.73
C ARG A 40 3.59 -6.86 -8.58
N THR A 41 2.87 -7.73 -7.89
CA THR A 41 1.45 -7.52 -7.56
C THR A 41 1.35 -6.63 -6.32
N VAL A 42 1.65 -5.35 -6.51
CA VAL A 42 1.85 -4.39 -5.42
C VAL A 42 0.67 -4.26 -4.47
N GLY A 43 -0.55 -4.52 -4.94
CA GLY A 43 -1.73 -4.51 -4.09
C GLY A 43 -1.77 -5.62 -3.04
N THR A 44 -0.93 -6.67 -3.17
CA THR A 44 -0.76 -7.69 -2.13
C THR A 44 0.37 -7.36 -1.17
N ALA A 45 1.28 -6.48 -1.59
CA ALA A 45 2.47 -6.11 -0.81
C ALA A 45 2.26 -4.89 0.08
N ALA A 46 1.18 -4.14 -0.12
CA ALA A 46 0.96 -2.88 0.61
C ALA A 46 -0.51 -2.54 0.68
N VAL A 47 -0.85 -1.66 1.62
CA VAL A 47 -2.21 -1.11 1.78
C VAL A 47 -2.08 0.39 1.99
N ALA A 48 -2.90 1.16 1.29
CA ALA A 48 -2.88 2.62 1.35
C ALA A 48 -4.25 3.18 1.71
N ASN A 49 -4.23 4.32 2.37
CA ASN A 49 -5.37 5.23 2.48
C ASN A 49 -4.85 6.66 2.22
N ASP A 50 -5.62 7.68 2.54
CA ASP A 50 -5.22 9.06 2.27
C ASP A 50 -4.27 9.65 3.31
N THR A 51 -3.87 8.88 4.32
CA THR A 51 -2.93 9.29 5.35
C THR A 51 -1.56 8.64 5.19
N GLY A 52 -1.52 7.39 4.74
CA GLY A 52 -0.26 6.67 4.62
C GLY A 52 -0.36 5.36 3.87
N VAL A 53 0.78 4.68 3.75
CA VAL A 53 0.90 3.38 3.10
C VAL A 53 1.71 2.46 4.00
N LEU A 54 1.15 1.29 4.30
CA LEU A 54 1.88 0.23 5.01
C LEU A 54 2.39 -0.76 3.98
N CYS A 55 3.71 -0.94 3.92
CA CYS A 55 4.38 -1.70 2.88
C CYS A 55 5.04 -2.97 3.42
N HIS A 56 5.29 -3.92 2.52
CA HIS A 56 6.05 -5.13 2.77
C HIS A 56 7.33 -4.80 3.56
N PRO A 57 7.68 -5.58 4.60
CA PRO A 57 8.80 -5.23 5.49
C PRO A 57 10.17 -5.25 4.80
N LYS A 58 10.29 -5.88 3.66
CA LYS A 58 11.54 -5.91 2.88
C LYS A 58 11.58 -4.89 1.74
N SER A 59 10.64 -3.95 1.72
CA SER A 59 10.66 -2.88 0.72
C SER A 59 11.90 -2.00 0.93
N ARG A 60 12.55 -1.66 -0.18
CA ARG A 60 13.75 -0.83 -0.14
C ARG A 60 13.38 0.63 0.01
N GLU A 61 14.34 1.42 0.48
CA GLU A 61 14.13 2.84 0.72
C GLU A 61 13.69 3.59 -0.55
N GLU A 62 14.31 3.28 -1.70
CA GLU A 62 13.93 3.89 -2.97
C GLU A 62 12.53 3.46 -3.43
N GLU A 63 12.09 2.25 -3.05
CA GLU A 63 10.72 1.79 -3.32
C GLU A 63 9.71 2.53 -2.47
N LEU A 64 10.02 2.74 -1.19
CA LEU A 64 9.16 3.53 -0.30
C LEU A 64 9.03 4.97 -0.81
N GLN A 65 10.14 5.55 -1.29
CA GLN A 65 10.12 6.90 -1.83
C GLN A 65 9.25 6.97 -3.10
N ALA A 66 9.35 5.97 -3.97
CA ALA A 66 8.53 5.91 -5.18
C ALA A 66 7.04 5.84 -4.84
N VAL A 67 6.68 5.06 -3.83
CA VAL A 67 5.29 4.95 -3.36
C VAL A 67 4.82 6.26 -2.75
N GLU A 68 5.65 6.90 -1.92
CA GLU A 68 5.33 8.20 -1.32
C GLU A 68 5.09 9.26 -2.38
N ASP A 69 5.93 9.28 -3.41
CA ASP A 69 5.79 10.24 -4.51
C ASP A 69 4.53 9.97 -5.34
N ALA A 70 4.22 8.69 -5.57
CA ALA A 70 3.06 8.30 -6.38
C ALA A 70 1.74 8.57 -5.65
N LEU A 71 1.68 8.31 -4.35
CA LEU A 71 0.44 8.38 -3.56
C LEU A 71 0.33 9.65 -2.71
N ASP A 72 1.37 10.45 -2.68
CA ASP A 72 1.44 11.72 -1.94
C ASP A 72 1.14 11.58 -0.45
N VAL A 73 1.62 10.50 0.16
CA VAL A 73 1.51 10.22 1.60
C VAL A 73 2.79 9.53 2.07
N ARG A 74 2.96 9.41 3.38
CA ARG A 74 4.11 8.70 3.96
C ARG A 74 3.94 7.20 3.83
N ALA A 75 5.04 6.50 3.57
CA ALA A 75 5.08 5.04 3.51
C ALA A 75 5.95 4.50 4.65
N ASP A 76 5.54 3.38 5.23
CA ASP A 76 6.29 2.72 6.29
C ASP A 76 6.20 1.21 6.12
N LEU A 77 7.03 0.49 6.86
CA LEU A 77 7.14 -0.97 6.78
C LEU A 77 6.30 -1.63 7.88
N GLY A 78 5.72 -2.78 7.58
CA GLY A 78 5.01 -3.53 8.61
C GLY A 78 4.63 -4.93 8.17
N THR A 79 4.08 -5.69 9.11
CA THR A 79 3.59 -7.04 8.90
C THR A 79 2.20 -7.19 9.51
N ILE A 80 1.54 -8.29 9.19
CA ILE A 80 0.24 -8.66 9.74
C ILE A 80 0.28 -10.13 10.17
N ASN A 81 -0.76 -10.58 10.85
CA ASN A 81 -0.93 -12.00 11.19
C ASN A 81 0.35 -12.67 11.72
N TYR A 82 1.00 -12.04 12.70
CA TYR A 82 2.20 -12.56 13.35
C TYR A 82 3.35 -12.75 12.36
N GLY A 83 3.72 -11.66 11.66
CA GLY A 83 4.89 -11.62 10.80
C GLY A 83 4.67 -11.90 9.32
N ALA A 84 3.42 -12.00 8.87
CA ALA A 84 3.13 -12.19 7.46
C ALA A 84 3.49 -10.93 6.67
N PRO A 85 4.32 -11.03 5.61
CA PRO A 85 4.85 -9.85 4.92
C PRO A 85 3.94 -9.27 3.85
N LEU A 86 3.02 -10.04 3.29
CA LEU A 86 2.11 -9.57 2.24
C LEU A 86 0.90 -8.90 2.88
N VAL A 87 1.09 -7.68 3.35
CA VAL A 87 0.10 -6.96 4.14
C VAL A 87 -1.23 -6.75 3.40
N GLY A 88 -1.19 -6.58 2.08
CA GLY A 88 -2.40 -6.42 1.28
C GLY A 88 -3.24 -7.69 1.15
N SER A 89 -2.70 -8.84 1.54
CA SER A 89 -3.44 -10.10 1.50
C SER A 89 -4.28 -10.33 2.77
N GLY A 90 -4.09 -9.56 3.82
CA GLY A 90 -4.79 -9.76 5.08
C GLY A 90 -5.16 -8.48 5.82
N LEU A 91 -5.08 -7.33 5.15
CA LEU A 91 -5.47 -6.04 5.70
C LEU A 91 -6.30 -5.29 4.66
N ILE A 92 -7.45 -4.79 5.09
CA ILE A 92 -8.30 -3.92 4.28
C ILE A 92 -8.47 -2.63 5.06
N ALA A 93 -8.18 -1.49 4.45
CA ALA A 93 -8.28 -0.20 5.13
C ALA A 93 -8.90 0.87 4.24
N GLY A 94 -9.69 1.73 4.85
CA GLY A 94 -10.14 2.99 4.27
C GLY A 94 -9.63 4.14 5.14
N ASN A 95 -10.23 5.32 5.01
CA ASN A 95 -9.85 6.48 5.81
C ASN A 95 -10.46 6.46 7.21
N ASP A 96 -11.55 5.71 7.40
CA ASP A 96 -12.30 5.69 8.65
C ASP A 96 -12.08 4.44 9.50
N GLY A 97 -11.39 3.45 8.98
CA GLY A 97 -11.16 2.22 9.73
C GLY A 97 -10.47 1.14 8.92
N TYR A 98 -10.23 0.00 9.58
CA TYR A 98 -9.55 -1.13 8.93
C TYR A 98 -10.04 -2.46 9.50
N VAL A 99 -9.83 -3.52 8.72
CA VAL A 99 -10.04 -4.91 9.13
C VAL A 99 -8.78 -5.69 8.82
N VAL A 100 -8.30 -6.46 9.77
CA VAL A 100 -7.05 -7.22 9.62
C VAL A 100 -7.21 -8.62 10.22
N GLY A 101 -6.38 -9.56 9.78
CA GLY A 101 -6.42 -10.93 10.25
C GLY A 101 -6.31 -11.06 11.77
N GLU A 102 -6.99 -12.06 12.34
CA GLU A 102 -7.13 -12.23 13.80
C GLU A 102 -5.82 -12.53 14.54
N ASP A 103 -4.82 -13.07 13.84
CA ASP A 103 -3.51 -13.39 14.44
C ASP A 103 -2.56 -12.19 14.48
N THR A 104 -3.00 -11.01 14.06
CA THR A 104 -2.20 -9.79 14.08
C THR A 104 -1.92 -9.38 15.52
N THR A 105 -0.62 -9.15 15.81
CA THR A 105 -0.15 -8.85 17.17
C THR A 105 -0.38 -7.39 17.55
N GLY A 106 -0.26 -7.09 18.85
CA GLY A 106 -0.36 -5.73 19.38
C GLY A 106 0.60 -4.75 18.69
N PRO A 107 1.90 -5.06 18.60
CA PRO A 107 2.84 -4.20 17.88
C PRO A 107 2.52 -4.01 16.41
N GLU A 108 2.02 -5.04 15.73
CA GLU A 108 1.57 -4.94 14.34
C GLU A 108 0.37 -4.01 14.21
N LEU A 109 -0.62 -4.14 15.10
CA LEU A 109 -1.78 -3.25 15.15
C LEU A 109 -1.36 -1.80 15.37
N GLY A 110 -0.42 -1.58 16.28
CA GLY A 110 0.13 -0.25 16.54
C GLY A 110 0.75 0.38 15.30
N ARG A 111 1.51 -0.40 14.54
CA ARG A 111 2.13 0.06 13.29
C ARG A 111 1.07 0.41 12.24
N ILE A 112 0.05 -0.42 12.09
CA ILE A 112 -1.07 -0.15 11.17
C ILE A 112 -1.75 1.17 11.54
N GLU A 113 -2.11 1.33 12.81
CA GLU A 113 -2.85 2.49 13.28
C GLU A 113 -2.03 3.78 13.16
N GLU A 114 -0.75 3.70 13.47
CA GLU A 114 0.16 4.84 13.36
C GLU A 114 0.38 5.24 11.90
N THR A 115 0.69 4.27 11.03
CA THR A 115 0.99 4.52 9.62
C THR A 115 -0.22 5.03 8.86
N LEU A 116 -1.39 4.45 9.08
CA LEU A 116 -2.61 4.78 8.35
C LEU A 116 -3.44 5.88 9.03
N GLY A 117 -2.95 6.45 10.13
CA GLY A 117 -3.54 7.64 10.72
C GLY A 117 -4.75 7.39 11.61
N PHE A 118 -4.90 6.19 12.17
CA PHE A 118 -6.00 5.87 13.08
C PHE A 118 -5.73 6.24 14.54
N ILE A 119 -4.49 6.62 14.84
CA ILE A 119 -4.09 7.17 16.14
C ILE A 119 -3.18 8.38 15.92
N ASP A 120 -3.14 9.26 16.89
CA ASP A 120 -2.31 10.47 16.86
C ASP A 120 -0.82 10.18 17.12
#